data_260c6b1303d94429615b6e635affe90d
#
_entry.id   260c6b1303d94429615b6e635affe90d
#
_cell.length_a   1.000
_cell.length_b   1.000
_cell.length_c   1.000
_cell.angle_alpha   90.00
_cell.angle_beta   90.00
_cell.angle_gamma   90.00
#
_symmetry.space_group_name_H-M   'P 1'
#
loop_
_entity.id
_entity.type
_entity.pdbx_description
1 polymer ?
#
loop_
_entity_poly.entity_id
_entity_poly.type
_entity_poly.pdbx_seq_one_letter_code
_entity_poly.pdbx_strand_id
1 'polypeptide(L)'
;MPEVLELKPLKDKHLKLIMVESEFPIDWWFEVPKEKKEDLLWSLHLISKEYLQLIDGLIDKYSPDFALEEKPNFWDDPLNPNDPLKTLFKKKGIRFKHADISENAEFYLSAALDEHRNMLQTLEERIKELITESGGVPSEDELFQQLVLWKEYLKNDYDSQEDEIRYKVREAWMMMNTLNLAKEIKGKKLKGLFICDLRHFEGLDKLANDLGIDTEQIKIKRTIKTAEIEKEYEEEVEVEISK
;
A
#
# COMPACT_ATOMS: atom_id res chain seq x y z
N MET A 1 21.36 3.76 18.59
CA MET A 1 20.43 2.82 17.96
C MET A 1 19.19 3.60 17.64
N PRO A 2 18.60 3.52 16.44
CA PRO A 2 17.28 4.10 16.23
C PRO A 2 16.32 3.47 17.21
N GLU A 3 15.48 4.29 17.84
CA GLU A 3 14.39 3.76 18.69
C GLU A 3 13.52 2.88 17.82
N VAL A 4 13.38 1.62 18.19
CA VAL A 4 12.44 0.70 17.54
C VAL A 4 11.04 1.25 17.81
N LEU A 5 10.29 1.55 16.75
CA LEU A 5 8.90 1.96 16.85
C LEU A 5 8.09 0.81 17.46
N GLU A 6 7.82 0.90 18.75
CA GLU A 6 7.05 -0.11 19.47
C GLU A 6 5.56 0.28 19.44
N LEU A 7 4.75 -0.52 18.75
CA LEU A 7 3.30 -0.39 18.81
C LEU A 7 2.80 -0.84 20.19
N LYS A 8 2.10 0.04 20.89
CA LYS A 8 1.56 -0.24 22.23
C LYS A 8 0.04 -0.27 22.23
N PRO A 9 -0.57 -1.28 22.87
CA PRO A 9 -2.02 -1.33 23.05
C PRO A 9 -2.60 -0.04 23.65
N LEU A 10 -3.84 0.23 23.31
CA LEU A 10 -4.56 1.36 23.90
C LEU A 10 -4.88 1.06 25.38
N LYS A 11 -4.37 1.91 26.27
CA LYS A 11 -4.73 1.81 27.70
C LYS A 11 -6.15 2.30 27.91
N ASP A 12 -6.95 1.52 28.63
CA ASP A 12 -8.32 1.87 29.05
C ASP A 12 -9.32 2.18 27.91
N LYS A 13 -8.98 1.79 26.68
CA LYS A 13 -9.86 1.94 25.51
C LYS A 13 -9.99 0.62 24.76
N HIS A 14 -11.20 0.31 24.38
CA HIS A 14 -11.53 -0.78 23.47
C HIS A 14 -11.80 -0.20 22.08
N LEU A 15 -11.07 -0.64 21.09
CA LEU A 15 -11.22 -0.22 19.70
C LEU A 15 -11.75 -1.37 18.86
N LYS A 16 -12.78 -1.11 18.06
CA LYS A 16 -13.18 -1.95 16.94
C LYS A 16 -12.82 -1.23 15.64
N LEU A 17 -12.03 -1.88 14.79
CA LEU A 17 -11.62 -1.36 13.49
C LEU A 17 -12.40 -2.05 12.38
N ILE A 18 -13.17 -1.27 11.63
CA ILE A 18 -13.90 -1.73 10.44
C ILE A 18 -13.02 -1.43 9.23
N MET A 19 -12.38 -2.46 8.67
CA MET A 19 -11.55 -2.35 7.47
C MET A 19 -12.42 -2.51 6.24
N VAL A 20 -12.37 -1.53 5.34
CA VAL A 20 -13.15 -1.48 4.11
C VAL A 20 -12.20 -1.46 2.93
N GLU A 21 -12.39 -2.37 2.00
CA GLU A 21 -11.61 -2.42 0.77
C GLU A 21 -11.73 -1.09 0.01
N SER A 22 -10.60 -0.51 -0.38
CA SER A 22 -10.57 0.69 -1.22
C SER A 22 -11.11 0.39 -2.62
N GLU A 23 -11.71 1.36 -3.26
CA GLU A 23 -12.21 1.19 -4.64
C GLU A 23 -11.05 0.97 -5.63
N PHE A 24 -9.93 1.62 -5.37
CA PHE A 24 -8.72 1.49 -6.18
C PHE A 24 -7.57 0.99 -5.32
N PRO A 25 -6.85 -0.05 -5.74
CA PRO A 25 -5.64 -0.49 -5.07
C PRO A 25 -4.57 0.60 -5.22
N ILE A 26 -4.00 1.05 -4.10
CA ILE A 26 -3.02 2.16 -4.09
C ILE A 26 -1.60 1.64 -4.35
N ASP A 27 -1.35 0.34 -4.18
CA ASP A 27 -0.01 -0.24 -4.33
C ASP A 27 0.57 -0.09 -5.73
N TRP A 28 -0.25 -0.14 -6.80
CA TRP A 28 0.24 0.18 -8.14
C TRP A 28 0.68 1.65 -8.31
N TRP A 29 0.30 2.56 -7.37
CA TRP A 29 0.84 3.90 -7.33
C TRP A 29 2.37 3.92 -7.28
N PHE A 30 2.98 2.97 -6.59
CA PHE A 30 4.43 2.85 -6.47
C PHE A 30 5.08 2.31 -7.75
N GLU A 31 4.34 1.57 -8.56
CA GLU A 31 4.78 0.98 -9.82
C GLU A 31 4.61 1.94 -11.01
N VAL A 32 3.79 2.99 -10.85
CA VAL A 32 3.52 3.96 -11.91
C VAL A 32 4.72 4.87 -12.15
N PRO A 33 5.22 4.99 -13.40
CA PRO A 33 6.24 5.95 -13.75
C PRO A 33 5.88 7.38 -13.34
N LYS A 34 6.86 8.15 -12.87
CA LYS A 34 6.63 9.48 -12.31
C LYS A 34 5.90 10.43 -13.27
N GLU A 35 6.17 10.28 -14.56
CA GLU A 35 5.57 11.06 -15.64
C GLU A 35 4.06 10.81 -15.81
N LYS A 36 3.62 9.59 -15.47
CA LYS A 36 2.20 9.18 -15.55
C LYS A 36 1.46 9.43 -14.22
N LYS A 37 2.17 9.69 -13.11
CA LYS A 37 1.55 9.90 -11.80
C LYS A 37 0.61 11.09 -11.77
N GLU A 38 0.92 12.19 -12.48
CA GLU A 38 0.06 13.38 -12.53
C GLU A 38 -1.28 13.09 -13.22
N ASP A 39 -1.28 12.40 -14.35
CA ASP A 39 -2.51 12.03 -15.07
C ASP A 39 -3.36 11.05 -14.29
N LEU A 40 -2.74 10.09 -13.62
CA LEU A 40 -3.41 9.13 -12.74
C LEU A 40 -3.94 9.77 -11.46
N LEU A 41 -3.24 10.73 -10.87
CA LEU A 41 -3.73 11.53 -9.75
C LEU A 41 -5.10 12.14 -10.05
N TRP A 42 -5.28 12.66 -11.27
CA TRP A 42 -6.58 13.21 -11.69
C TRP A 42 -7.64 12.13 -11.87
N SER A 43 -7.29 10.93 -12.31
CA SER A 43 -8.24 9.82 -12.44
C SER A 43 -8.60 9.18 -11.10
N LEU A 44 -7.68 9.12 -10.15
CA LEU A 44 -7.89 8.62 -8.78
C LEU A 44 -8.77 9.53 -7.91
N HIS A 45 -8.99 10.78 -8.32
CA HIS A 45 -9.95 11.67 -7.66
C HIS A 45 -11.41 11.31 -7.97
N LEU A 46 -11.63 10.39 -8.91
CA LEU A 46 -12.96 9.96 -9.30
C LEU A 46 -13.43 8.71 -8.52
N ILE A 47 -13.45 8.83 -7.18
CA ILE A 47 -14.19 7.85 -6.38
C ILE A 47 -15.62 7.81 -6.93
N SER A 48 -16.10 6.60 -7.26
CA SER A 48 -17.42 6.44 -7.83
C SER A 48 -18.51 6.90 -6.87
N LYS A 49 -19.64 7.31 -7.40
CA LYS A 49 -20.81 7.66 -6.57
C LYS A 49 -21.30 6.47 -5.76
N GLU A 50 -21.21 5.29 -6.35
CA GLU A 50 -21.58 4.01 -5.76
C GLU A 50 -20.73 3.71 -4.55
N TYR A 51 -19.42 3.93 -4.64
CA TYR A 51 -18.51 3.73 -3.52
C TYR A 51 -18.75 4.76 -2.40
N LEU A 52 -18.96 6.04 -2.74
CA LEU A 52 -19.34 7.05 -1.76
C LEU A 52 -20.65 6.73 -1.04
N GLN A 53 -21.65 6.18 -1.75
CA GLN A 53 -22.91 5.73 -1.16
C GLN A 53 -22.69 4.52 -0.23
N LEU A 54 -21.80 3.59 -0.62
CA LEU A 54 -21.40 2.48 0.24
C LEU A 54 -20.80 3.00 1.54
N ILE A 55 -19.79 3.88 1.45
CA ILE A 55 -19.13 4.45 2.63
C ILE A 55 -20.13 5.23 3.49
N ASP A 56 -21.02 6.02 2.89
CA ASP A 56 -22.08 6.74 3.61
C ASP A 56 -23.00 5.76 4.37
N GLY A 57 -23.42 4.67 3.74
CA GLY A 57 -24.20 3.61 4.38
C GLY A 57 -23.45 2.90 5.53
N LEU A 58 -22.13 2.71 5.38
CA LEU A 58 -21.30 2.14 6.44
C LEU A 58 -21.14 3.11 7.63
N ILE A 59 -21.02 4.40 7.36
CA ILE A 59 -21.03 5.43 8.42
C ILE A 59 -22.32 5.35 9.23
N ASP A 60 -23.47 5.29 8.55
CA ASP A 60 -24.77 5.22 9.24
C ASP A 60 -24.94 3.90 10.02
N LYS A 61 -24.45 2.76 9.48
CA LYS A 61 -24.51 1.45 10.14
C LYS A 61 -23.62 1.34 11.38
N TYR A 62 -22.38 1.80 11.27
CA TYR A 62 -21.39 1.58 12.33
C TYR A 62 -21.23 2.77 13.27
N SER A 63 -21.59 3.97 12.83
CA SER A 63 -21.38 5.24 13.55
C SER A 63 -19.94 5.36 14.05
N PRO A 64 -18.92 5.39 13.15
CA PRO A 64 -17.53 5.42 13.54
C PRO A 64 -17.16 6.76 14.20
N ASP A 65 -16.30 6.71 15.22
CA ASP A 65 -15.77 7.89 15.91
C ASP A 65 -14.69 8.60 15.09
N PHE A 66 -14.02 7.87 14.19
CA PHE A 66 -13.02 8.37 13.27
C PHE A 66 -12.92 7.49 12.03
N ALA A 67 -12.27 8.03 11.01
CA ALA A 67 -11.96 7.29 9.79
C ALA A 67 -10.51 7.55 9.34
N LEU A 68 -9.96 6.57 8.66
CA LEU A 68 -8.64 6.59 8.06
C LEU A 68 -8.72 6.06 6.63
N GLU A 69 -7.81 6.53 5.79
CA GLU A 69 -7.62 6.03 4.44
C GLU A 69 -6.14 5.75 4.21
N GLU A 70 -5.85 4.65 3.53
CA GLU A 70 -4.53 4.33 3.03
C GLU A 70 -4.17 5.28 1.89
N LYS A 71 -3.71 6.46 2.24
CA LYS A 71 -3.10 7.44 1.33
C LYS A 71 -1.95 8.13 2.05
N PRO A 72 -0.91 8.56 1.32
CA PRO A 72 0.20 9.32 1.87
C PRO A 72 -0.27 10.63 2.52
N ASN A 73 0.43 11.07 3.57
CA ASN A 73 0.06 12.27 4.35
C ASN A 73 0.03 13.58 3.54
N PHE A 74 0.69 13.66 2.39
CA PHE A 74 0.64 14.87 1.55
C PHE A 74 -0.77 15.18 1.02
N TRP A 75 -1.66 14.19 0.97
CA TRP A 75 -3.06 14.38 0.62
C TRP A 75 -3.85 15.17 1.69
N ASP A 76 -3.27 15.32 2.90
CA ASP A 76 -3.83 16.21 3.92
C ASP A 76 -3.59 17.69 3.62
N ASP A 77 -2.81 18.01 2.58
CA ASP A 77 -2.52 19.37 2.16
C ASP A 77 -3.82 20.15 1.93
N PRO A 78 -3.97 21.35 2.53
CA PRO A 78 -5.09 22.25 2.27
C PRO A 78 -5.24 22.63 0.78
N LEU A 79 -4.16 22.50 -0.01
CA LEU A 79 -4.18 22.77 -1.45
C LEU A 79 -4.88 21.66 -2.26
N ASN A 80 -5.19 20.53 -1.65
CA ASN A 80 -6.00 19.48 -2.27
C ASN A 80 -7.42 19.43 -1.67
N PRO A 81 -8.29 20.41 -2.01
CA PRO A 81 -9.60 20.54 -1.36
C PRO A 81 -10.64 19.51 -1.80
N ASN A 82 -10.37 18.73 -2.84
CA ASN A 82 -11.39 17.98 -3.57
C ASN A 82 -11.42 16.48 -3.26
N ASP A 83 -10.85 16.02 -2.15
CA ASP A 83 -11.01 14.62 -1.74
C ASP A 83 -12.47 14.35 -1.35
N PRO A 84 -13.21 13.47 -2.12
CA PRO A 84 -14.62 13.21 -1.87
C PRO A 84 -14.85 12.51 -0.52
N LEU A 85 -13.97 11.62 -0.08
CA LEU A 85 -14.08 10.95 1.22
C LEU A 85 -13.84 11.93 2.37
N LYS A 86 -12.82 12.77 2.28
CA LYS A 86 -12.56 13.83 3.26
C LYS A 86 -13.77 14.76 3.39
N THR A 87 -14.40 15.11 2.26
CA THR A 87 -15.60 15.93 2.22
C THR A 87 -16.80 15.23 2.87
N LEU A 88 -17.00 13.93 2.58
CA LEU A 88 -18.06 13.12 3.18
C LEU A 88 -17.91 13.02 4.70
N PHE A 89 -16.73 12.62 5.19
CA PHE A 89 -16.47 12.49 6.64
C PHE A 89 -16.60 13.83 7.36
N LYS A 90 -16.11 14.93 6.78
CA LYS A 90 -16.28 16.29 7.32
C LYS A 90 -17.75 16.66 7.44
N LYS A 91 -18.57 16.38 6.42
CA LYS A 91 -20.03 16.62 6.43
C LYS A 91 -20.72 15.83 7.54
N LYS A 92 -20.26 14.61 7.82
CA LYS A 92 -20.78 13.75 8.91
C LYS A 92 -20.21 14.08 10.28
N GLY A 93 -19.29 15.03 10.39
CA GLY A 93 -18.64 15.39 11.64
C GLY A 93 -17.66 14.35 12.17
N ILE A 94 -17.21 13.44 11.32
CA ILE A 94 -16.27 12.36 11.62
C ILE A 94 -14.85 12.85 11.36
N ARG A 95 -13.95 12.61 12.30
CA ARG A 95 -12.53 12.94 12.14
C ARG A 95 -11.90 11.99 11.15
N PHE A 96 -11.25 12.53 10.13
CA PHE A 96 -10.65 11.77 9.03
C PHE A 96 -9.17 12.13 8.86
N LYS A 97 -8.33 11.13 8.58
CA LYS A 97 -6.91 11.29 8.26
C LYS A 97 -6.45 10.27 7.21
N HIS A 98 -5.43 10.65 6.44
CA HIS A 98 -4.64 9.72 5.66
C HIS A 98 -3.61 9.03 6.56
N ALA A 99 -3.42 7.73 6.39
CA ALA A 99 -2.71 6.91 7.37
C ALA A 99 -1.37 6.34 6.86
N ASP A 100 -1.10 6.40 5.57
CA ASP A 100 0.08 5.80 4.97
C ASP A 100 1.36 6.65 5.15
N ILE A 101 2.50 6.08 4.78
CA ILE A 101 3.80 6.76 4.81
C ILE A 101 3.81 7.96 3.86
N SER A 102 4.66 8.95 4.15
CA SER A 102 4.85 10.09 3.25
C SER A 102 5.67 9.69 2.00
N GLU A 103 5.48 10.39 0.90
CA GLU A 103 6.29 10.22 -0.32
C GLU A 103 7.81 10.26 -0.05
N ASN A 104 8.24 11.16 0.83
CA ASN A 104 9.65 11.25 1.19
C ASN A 104 10.13 10.00 1.95
N ALA A 105 9.32 9.47 2.87
CA ALA A 105 9.66 8.25 3.58
C ALA A 105 9.72 7.05 2.63
N GLU A 106 8.78 6.93 1.71
CA GLU A 106 8.77 5.92 0.66
C GLU A 106 10.03 6.01 -0.22
N PHE A 107 10.38 7.20 -0.68
CA PHE A 107 11.57 7.43 -1.50
C PHE A 107 12.84 6.90 -0.80
N TYR A 108 13.01 7.17 0.50
CA TYR A 108 14.15 6.67 1.25
C TYR A 108 14.12 5.15 1.47
N LEU A 109 12.95 4.58 1.66
CA LEU A 109 12.78 3.14 1.83
C LEU A 109 13.01 2.38 0.52
N SER A 110 12.56 2.92 -0.60
CA SER A 110 12.72 2.30 -1.93
C SER A 110 14.12 2.44 -2.52
N ALA A 111 14.93 3.40 -2.06
CA ALA A 111 16.27 3.62 -2.60
C ALA A 111 17.16 2.37 -2.54
N ALA A 112 17.06 1.56 -1.47
CA ALA A 112 17.78 0.30 -1.35
C ALA A 112 17.25 -0.75 -2.36
N LEU A 113 15.94 -0.76 -2.61
CA LEU A 113 15.32 -1.64 -3.61
C LEU A 113 15.78 -1.28 -5.02
N ASP A 114 15.91 0.00 -5.35
CA ASP A 114 16.39 0.45 -6.65
C ASP A 114 17.84 0.01 -6.90
N GLU A 115 18.69 0.04 -5.89
CA GLU A 115 20.06 -0.48 -5.99
C GLU A 115 20.06 -1.98 -6.28
N HIS A 116 19.29 -2.79 -5.54
CA HIS A 116 19.15 -4.23 -5.78
C HIS A 116 18.60 -4.54 -7.18
N ARG A 117 17.59 -3.78 -7.63
CA ARG A 117 17.00 -3.91 -8.97
C ARG A 117 18.05 -3.67 -10.07
N ASN A 118 18.85 -2.61 -9.93
CA ASN A 118 19.93 -2.31 -10.88
C ASN A 118 20.99 -3.41 -10.90
N MET A 119 21.35 -3.97 -9.74
CA MET A 119 22.28 -5.11 -9.66
C MET A 119 21.71 -6.36 -10.36
N LEU A 120 20.43 -6.67 -10.12
CA LEU A 120 19.75 -7.80 -10.79
C LEU A 120 19.73 -7.62 -12.30
N GLN A 121 19.40 -6.44 -12.80
CA GLN A 121 19.42 -6.15 -14.22
C GLN A 121 20.82 -6.33 -14.83
N THR A 122 21.85 -5.82 -14.16
CA THR A 122 23.24 -5.99 -14.61
C THR A 122 23.64 -7.47 -14.69
N LEU A 123 23.24 -8.30 -13.72
CA LEU A 123 23.51 -9.73 -13.72
C LEU A 123 22.75 -10.44 -14.85
N GLU A 124 21.50 -10.07 -15.08
CA GLU A 124 20.70 -10.63 -16.18
C GLU A 124 21.29 -10.32 -17.55
N GLU A 125 21.73 -9.08 -17.75
CA GLU A 125 22.42 -8.67 -18.98
C GLU A 125 23.68 -9.48 -19.19
N ARG A 126 24.52 -9.64 -18.15
CA ARG A 126 25.75 -10.44 -18.26
C ARG A 126 25.51 -11.92 -18.52
N ILE A 127 24.49 -12.52 -17.90
CA ILE A 127 24.06 -13.89 -18.16
C ILE A 127 23.62 -14.05 -19.62
N LYS A 128 22.82 -13.10 -20.16
CA LYS A 128 22.38 -13.11 -21.57
C LYS A 128 23.55 -13.00 -22.54
N GLU A 129 24.55 -12.16 -22.25
CA GLU A 129 25.78 -12.04 -23.02
C GLU A 129 26.51 -13.39 -23.12
N LEU A 130 26.75 -14.07 -21.97
CA LEU A 130 27.43 -15.36 -21.92
C LEU A 130 26.69 -16.46 -22.73
N ILE A 131 25.36 -16.48 -22.67
CA ILE A 131 24.53 -17.39 -23.45
C ILE A 131 24.69 -17.10 -24.95
N THR A 132 24.76 -15.84 -25.33
CA THR A 132 24.91 -15.43 -26.72
C THR A 132 26.33 -15.77 -27.25
N GLU A 133 27.36 -15.46 -26.46
CA GLU A 133 28.76 -15.73 -26.80
C GLU A 133 29.05 -17.22 -26.97
N SER A 134 28.41 -18.08 -26.16
CA SER A 134 28.57 -19.54 -26.21
C SER A 134 27.67 -20.25 -27.22
N GLY A 135 26.73 -19.54 -27.87
CA GLY A 135 25.74 -20.11 -28.77
C GLY A 135 24.70 -21.01 -28.11
N GLY A 136 24.56 -20.95 -26.79
CA GLY A 136 23.62 -21.72 -25.96
C GLY A 136 23.92 -21.57 -24.47
N VAL A 137 23.17 -22.27 -23.63
CA VAL A 137 23.37 -22.20 -22.16
C VAL A 137 24.70 -22.91 -21.78
N PRO A 138 25.73 -22.18 -21.31
CA PRO A 138 27.02 -22.75 -20.96
C PRO A 138 26.98 -23.38 -19.56
N SER A 139 26.25 -24.47 -19.40
CA SER A 139 25.98 -25.10 -18.09
C SER A 139 27.21 -25.59 -17.34
N GLU A 140 28.33 -25.86 -18.06
CA GLU A 140 29.60 -26.29 -17.46
C GLU A 140 30.56 -25.12 -17.16
N ASP A 141 30.22 -23.89 -17.56
CA ASP A 141 31.00 -22.71 -17.30
C ASP A 141 30.82 -22.26 -15.85
N GLU A 142 31.92 -22.21 -15.10
CA GLU A 142 31.92 -21.88 -13.68
C GLU A 142 31.44 -20.44 -13.43
N LEU A 143 31.85 -19.49 -14.29
CA LEU A 143 31.41 -18.09 -14.17
C LEU A 143 29.89 -17.97 -14.38
N PHE A 144 29.36 -18.66 -15.40
CA PHE A 144 27.91 -18.68 -15.65
C PHE A 144 27.14 -19.22 -14.45
N GLN A 145 27.59 -20.36 -13.88
CA GLN A 145 26.96 -20.94 -12.69
C GLN A 145 26.98 -19.98 -11.50
N GLN A 146 28.11 -19.31 -11.26
CA GLN A 146 28.22 -18.32 -10.18
C GLN A 146 27.26 -17.14 -10.38
N LEU A 147 27.16 -16.60 -11.60
CA LEU A 147 26.24 -15.50 -11.90
C LEU A 147 24.77 -15.88 -11.72
N VAL A 148 24.39 -17.09 -12.11
CA VAL A 148 23.03 -17.61 -11.91
C VAL A 148 22.71 -17.74 -10.42
N LEU A 149 23.60 -18.31 -9.62
CA LEU A 149 23.43 -18.41 -8.16
C LEU A 149 23.35 -17.03 -7.49
N TRP A 150 24.17 -16.09 -7.91
CA TRP A 150 24.13 -14.72 -7.41
C TRP A 150 22.81 -14.03 -7.76
N LYS A 151 22.32 -14.21 -8.99
CA LYS A 151 21.02 -13.68 -9.39
C LYS A 151 19.90 -14.23 -8.52
N GLU A 152 19.86 -15.54 -8.28
CA GLU A 152 18.85 -16.17 -7.42
C GLU A 152 18.91 -15.63 -5.98
N TYR A 153 20.12 -15.50 -5.43
CA TYR A 153 20.30 -14.94 -4.08
C TYR A 153 19.81 -13.51 -4.00
N LEU A 154 20.24 -12.63 -4.92
CA LEU A 154 19.83 -11.22 -4.92
C LEU A 154 18.33 -11.05 -5.19
N LYS A 155 17.74 -11.92 -6.04
CA LYS A 155 16.30 -11.90 -6.26
C LYS A 155 15.52 -12.24 -4.99
N ASN A 156 15.91 -13.29 -4.29
CA ASN A 156 15.25 -13.67 -3.03
C ASN A 156 15.39 -12.57 -1.96
N ASP A 157 16.55 -11.92 -1.89
CA ASP A 157 16.78 -10.80 -0.98
C ASP A 157 15.93 -9.57 -1.36
N TYR A 158 15.87 -9.25 -2.64
CA TYR A 158 15.01 -8.19 -3.16
C TYR A 158 13.52 -8.44 -2.84
N ASP A 159 13.01 -9.63 -3.18
CA ASP A 159 11.62 -10.00 -2.94
C ASP A 159 11.27 -9.90 -1.43
N SER A 160 12.19 -10.34 -0.56
CA SER A 160 12.01 -10.25 0.89
C SER A 160 11.98 -8.80 1.40
N GLN A 161 12.87 -7.93 0.89
CA GLN A 161 12.92 -6.53 1.26
C GLN A 161 11.73 -5.76 0.70
N GLU A 162 11.29 -6.09 -0.50
CA GLU A 162 10.11 -5.50 -1.12
C GLU A 162 8.87 -5.80 -0.29
N ASP A 163 8.66 -7.05 0.13
CA ASP A 163 7.57 -7.43 1.04
C ASP A 163 7.63 -6.69 2.38
N GLU A 164 8.85 -6.56 2.95
CA GLU A 164 9.03 -5.84 4.22
C GLU A 164 8.62 -4.37 4.08
N ILE A 165 9.02 -3.69 3.02
CA ILE A 165 8.76 -2.26 2.80
C ILE A 165 7.31 -2.03 2.38
N ARG A 166 6.82 -2.77 1.37
CA ARG A 166 5.48 -2.55 0.81
C ARG A 166 4.35 -2.91 1.76
N TYR A 167 4.56 -3.92 2.61
CA TYR A 167 3.51 -4.41 3.50
C TYR A 167 3.84 -4.11 4.95
N LYS A 168 4.82 -4.75 5.55
CA LYS A 168 5.00 -4.71 7.01
C LYS A 168 5.30 -3.32 7.57
N VAL A 169 6.19 -2.56 6.92
CA VAL A 169 6.52 -1.19 7.36
C VAL A 169 5.30 -0.28 7.21
N ARG A 170 4.59 -0.34 6.09
CA ARG A 170 3.39 0.45 5.85
C ARG A 170 2.25 0.09 6.80
N GLU A 171 1.99 -1.20 6.98
CA GLU A 171 0.96 -1.70 7.92
C GLU A 171 1.25 -1.27 9.36
N ALA A 172 2.51 -1.36 9.80
CA ALA A 172 2.92 -0.87 11.11
C ALA A 172 2.71 0.65 11.24
N TRP A 173 3.03 1.42 10.20
CA TRP A 173 2.80 2.86 10.17
C TRP A 173 1.32 3.22 10.18
N MET A 174 0.52 2.56 9.36
CA MET A 174 -0.93 2.72 9.32
C MET A 174 -1.58 2.39 10.69
N MET A 175 -1.14 1.31 11.33
CA MET A 175 -1.60 0.93 12.66
C MET A 175 -1.16 1.96 13.71
N MET A 176 0.05 2.50 13.65
CA MET A 176 0.50 3.56 14.53
C MET A 176 -0.38 4.82 14.40
N ASN A 177 -0.70 5.22 13.17
CA ASN A 177 -1.60 6.36 12.92
C ASN A 177 -3.00 6.11 13.45
N THR A 178 -3.51 4.88 13.31
CA THR A 178 -4.79 4.43 13.87
C THR A 178 -4.80 4.57 15.40
N LEU A 179 -3.77 4.06 16.07
CA LEU A 179 -3.64 4.15 17.52
C LEU A 179 -3.53 5.61 18.01
N ASN A 180 -2.74 6.43 17.31
CA ASN A 180 -2.57 7.83 17.66
C ASN A 180 -3.88 8.60 17.54
N LEU A 181 -4.63 8.40 16.46
CA LEU A 181 -5.92 9.03 16.29
C LEU A 181 -6.93 8.57 17.36
N ALA A 182 -6.97 7.26 17.65
CA ALA A 182 -7.82 6.71 18.70
C ALA A 182 -7.49 7.24 20.11
N LYS A 183 -6.20 7.53 20.41
CA LYS A 183 -5.81 8.15 21.70
C LYS A 183 -6.40 9.54 21.88
N GLU A 184 -6.51 10.31 20.79
CA GLU A 184 -7.01 11.69 20.83
C GLU A 184 -8.53 11.78 20.98
N ILE A 185 -9.28 10.71 20.67
CA ILE A 185 -10.75 10.70 20.74
C ILE A 185 -11.20 10.33 22.14
N LYS A 186 -12.20 11.07 22.64
CA LYS A 186 -12.81 10.80 23.95
C LYS A 186 -13.71 9.56 23.88
N GLY A 187 -13.65 8.73 24.91
CA GLY A 187 -14.47 7.52 25.01
C GLY A 187 -13.66 6.29 25.35
N LYS A 188 -14.33 5.26 25.90
CA LYS A 188 -13.70 3.98 26.25
C LYS A 188 -13.96 2.89 25.19
N LYS A 189 -15.05 3.02 24.45
CA LYS A 189 -15.40 2.11 23.34
C LYS A 189 -15.41 2.94 22.06
N LEU A 190 -14.46 2.68 21.19
CA LEU A 190 -14.27 3.42 19.95
C LEU A 190 -14.48 2.51 18.74
N LYS A 191 -14.98 3.08 17.68
CA LYS A 191 -15.06 2.44 16.36
C LYS A 191 -14.30 3.29 15.36
N GLY A 192 -13.35 2.69 14.67
CA GLY A 192 -12.65 3.28 13.54
C GLY A 192 -13.11 2.67 12.22
N LEU A 193 -13.25 3.46 11.18
CA LEU A 193 -13.41 3.00 9.81
C LEU A 193 -12.07 3.18 9.11
N PHE A 194 -11.53 2.12 8.52
CA PHE A 194 -10.25 2.17 7.83
C PHE A 194 -10.40 1.67 6.39
N ILE A 195 -10.18 2.57 5.44
CA ILE A 195 -10.26 2.30 4.01
C ILE A 195 -8.84 1.97 3.53
N CYS A 196 -8.62 0.75 3.04
CA CYS A 196 -7.31 0.31 2.57
C CYS A 196 -7.41 -0.78 1.50
N ASP A 197 -6.31 -1.03 0.81
CA ASP A 197 -6.20 -2.13 -0.13
C ASP A 197 -6.42 -3.49 0.56
N LEU A 198 -7.07 -4.41 -0.15
CA LEU A 198 -7.35 -5.75 0.32
C LEU A 198 -6.09 -6.53 0.75
N ARG A 199 -4.95 -6.24 0.10
CA ARG A 199 -3.66 -6.87 0.38
C ARG A 199 -3.13 -6.57 1.78
N HIS A 200 -3.53 -5.44 2.37
CA HIS A 200 -3.17 -5.06 3.74
C HIS A 200 -4.09 -5.67 4.82
N PHE A 201 -5.21 -6.28 4.44
CA PHE A 201 -6.19 -6.76 5.41
C PHE A 201 -5.61 -7.80 6.37
N GLU A 202 -4.85 -8.76 5.86
CA GLU A 202 -4.27 -9.82 6.69
C GLU A 202 -3.22 -9.29 7.67
N GLY A 203 -2.31 -8.44 7.19
CA GLY A 203 -1.27 -7.86 8.03
C GLY A 203 -1.82 -6.90 9.08
N LEU A 204 -2.76 -6.03 8.71
CA LEU A 204 -3.44 -5.14 9.65
C LEU A 204 -4.29 -5.89 10.67
N ASP A 205 -4.99 -6.97 10.26
CA ASP A 205 -5.75 -7.83 11.17
C ASP A 205 -4.86 -8.49 12.20
N LYS A 206 -3.72 -9.03 11.77
CA LYS A 206 -2.72 -9.62 12.67
C LYS A 206 -2.20 -8.60 13.67
N LEU A 207 -1.77 -7.42 13.21
CA LEU A 207 -1.30 -6.34 14.09
C LEU A 207 -2.40 -5.87 15.05
N ALA A 208 -3.64 -5.76 14.59
CA ALA A 208 -4.78 -5.40 15.41
C ALA A 208 -5.02 -6.41 16.52
N ASN A 209 -5.03 -7.71 16.18
CA ASN A 209 -5.19 -8.79 17.15
C ASN A 209 -4.10 -8.79 18.22
N ASP A 210 -2.83 -8.61 17.82
CA ASP A 210 -1.68 -8.52 18.75
C ASP A 210 -1.82 -7.32 19.70
N LEU A 211 -2.53 -6.28 19.30
CA LEU A 211 -2.80 -5.07 20.09
C LEU A 211 -4.12 -5.11 20.86
N GLY A 212 -4.89 -6.21 20.76
CA GLY A 212 -6.18 -6.35 21.42
C GLY A 212 -7.29 -5.48 20.80
N ILE A 213 -7.22 -5.23 19.49
CA ILE A 213 -8.19 -4.49 18.71
C ILE A 213 -9.08 -5.48 17.96
N ASP A 214 -10.40 -5.34 18.11
CA ASP A 214 -11.34 -6.13 17.30
C ASP A 214 -11.39 -5.62 15.87
N THR A 215 -11.45 -6.53 14.90
CA THR A 215 -11.55 -6.18 13.48
C THR A 215 -12.81 -6.71 12.83
N GLU A 216 -13.29 -6.02 11.82
CA GLU A 216 -14.34 -6.48 10.89
C GLU A 216 -13.92 -6.07 9.48
N GLN A 217 -13.93 -7.02 8.54
CA GLN A 217 -13.47 -6.82 7.17
C GLN A 217 -14.68 -6.73 6.23
N ILE A 218 -14.69 -5.72 5.38
CA ILE A 218 -15.72 -5.47 4.38
C ILE A 218 -15.05 -5.39 3.01
N LYS A 219 -15.28 -6.44 2.20
CA LYS A 219 -14.85 -6.50 0.80
C LYS A 219 -15.92 -5.91 -0.09
N ILE A 220 -15.51 -5.14 -1.08
CA ILE A 220 -16.42 -4.57 -2.05
C ILE A 220 -16.59 -5.51 -3.26
N LYS A 221 -17.77 -5.47 -3.87
CA LYS A 221 -17.92 -6.00 -5.22
C LYS A 221 -17.42 -4.94 -6.19
N ARG A 222 -16.26 -5.19 -6.81
CA ARG A 222 -15.71 -4.28 -7.82
C ARG A 222 -16.70 -4.07 -8.93
N THR A 223 -16.86 -2.83 -9.35
CA THR A 223 -17.67 -2.50 -10.52
C THR A 223 -16.92 -2.93 -11.79
N ILE A 224 -17.66 -3.24 -12.85
CA ILE A 224 -17.07 -3.62 -14.15
C ILE A 224 -16.09 -2.54 -14.63
N LYS A 225 -16.40 -1.26 -14.38
CA LYS A 225 -15.56 -0.12 -14.76
C LYS A 225 -14.21 -0.11 -14.05
N THR A 226 -14.14 -0.48 -12.78
CA THR A 226 -12.87 -0.59 -12.03
C THR A 226 -12.01 -1.73 -12.57
N ALA A 227 -12.65 -2.87 -12.86
CA ALA A 227 -11.98 -4.02 -13.45
C ALA A 227 -11.45 -3.75 -14.87
N GLU A 228 -12.14 -2.93 -15.67
CA GLU A 228 -11.70 -2.51 -17.00
C GLU A 228 -10.46 -1.60 -16.91
N ILE A 229 -10.43 -0.64 -15.98
CA ILE A 229 -9.28 0.25 -15.77
C ILE A 229 -8.06 -0.55 -15.29
N GLU A 230 -8.23 -1.49 -14.36
CA GLU A 230 -7.15 -2.36 -13.91
C GLU A 230 -6.59 -3.21 -15.05
N LYS A 231 -7.46 -3.77 -15.87
CA LYS A 231 -7.06 -4.59 -17.02
C LYS A 231 -6.33 -3.79 -18.10
N GLU A 232 -6.80 -2.58 -18.41
CA GLU A 232 -6.10 -1.67 -19.35
C GLU A 232 -4.70 -1.34 -18.82
N TYR A 233 -4.56 -1.12 -17.51
CA TYR A 233 -3.27 -0.82 -16.89
C TYR A 233 -2.32 -2.02 -16.92
N GLU A 234 -2.79 -3.22 -16.55
CA GLU A 234 -2.00 -4.45 -16.62
C GLU A 234 -1.52 -4.74 -18.05
N GLU A 235 -2.38 -4.55 -19.07
CA GLU A 235 -2.04 -4.71 -20.47
C GLU A 235 -1.00 -3.67 -20.94
N GLU A 236 -1.04 -2.42 -20.46
CA GLU A 236 -0.05 -1.38 -20.77
C GLU A 236 1.32 -1.69 -20.17
N VAL A 237 1.37 -2.16 -18.91
CA VAL A 237 2.60 -2.54 -18.22
C VAL A 237 3.26 -3.74 -18.87
N GLU A 238 2.50 -4.78 -19.25
CA GLU A 238 3.04 -5.95 -19.97
C GLU A 238 3.64 -5.57 -21.33
N VAL A 239 3.06 -4.61 -22.05
CA VAL A 239 3.57 -4.12 -23.33
C VAL A 239 4.86 -3.31 -23.17
N GLU A 240 5.04 -2.57 -22.07
CA GLU A 240 6.28 -1.82 -21.82
C GLU A 240 7.44 -2.74 -21.39
N ILE A 241 7.17 -3.80 -20.63
CA ILE A 241 8.19 -4.79 -20.23
C ILE A 241 8.61 -5.68 -21.42
N SER A 242 7.78 -5.81 -22.43
CA SER A 242 8.05 -6.66 -23.63
C SER A 242 8.74 -5.91 -24.77
N LYS A 243 9.06 -4.65 -24.64
CA LYS A 243 9.81 -3.82 -25.61
C LYS A 243 11.23 -3.59 -25.19
#